data_077597587001a96da06589f1ee5b2572
#
_entry.id   077597587001a96da06589f1ee5b2572
#
_cell.length_a   1.000
_cell.length_b   1.000
_cell.length_c   1.000
_cell.angle_alpha   90.00
_cell.angle_beta   90.00
_cell.angle_gamma   90.00
#
_symmetry.space_group_name_H-M   'P 1'
#
loop_
_entity.id
_entity.type
_entity.pdbx_description
1 polymer ?
#
loop_
_entity_poly.entity_id
_entity_poly.type
_entity_poly.pdbx_seq_one_letter_code
_entity_poly.pdbx_strand_id
1 'polypeptide(L)'
;DRATGGVDLVRQIFPIIKLATTSGIEDVGEDAFYVFDSMSDLSLEHISDRMLGNFFVLTCPYLFTLNTIAYHVLLRDHHSFHASSPIAQTTQILIDVYNHNSKLYLYPRKVQHRYAPTMHMLHVWEGDDFRPVTESYITTDVLARTSWNRSTAGGERLGPWTRAFEEAATVQRAAERGLATPEQIEEARVLTRRLGITCDDSLAELADRTLTLDDILKIRQRILPSGLIGGKSVGMLLARRILANHSPRWAHILEPHDSFYIASENFYTYLVQNHVWLLRQKQKNPETFLDGAAEARQRLFMGIFPDYMRERFQNMLDYFGNSPIIVRSSSLLEDAYGNTFAGKYEDRKSVV
;
A
#
# COMPACT_ATOMS: atom_id res chain seq x y z
N ASP A 1 -24.78 9.02 12.39
CA ASP A 1 -23.51 9.62 12.91
C ASP A 1 -22.38 8.59 13.14
N ARG A 2 -22.68 7.30 13.29
CA ARG A 2 -21.66 6.24 13.34
C ARG A 2 -21.23 5.77 11.93
N ALA A 3 -22.08 5.98 10.94
CA ALA A 3 -21.85 5.54 9.55
C ALA A 3 -20.79 6.39 8.80
N THR A 4 -20.69 7.68 9.10
CA THR A 4 -19.79 8.60 8.37
C THR A 4 -18.29 8.36 8.66
N GLY A 5 -17.94 7.81 9.82
CA GLY A 5 -16.55 7.59 10.20
C GLY A 5 -15.79 6.59 9.32
N GLY A 6 -16.45 5.50 8.90
CA GLY A 6 -15.81 4.47 8.07
C GLY A 6 -15.61 4.89 6.62
N VAL A 7 -16.55 5.65 6.09
CA VAL A 7 -16.51 6.16 4.71
C VAL A 7 -15.43 7.22 4.54
N ASP A 8 -15.31 8.10 5.51
CA ASP A 8 -14.25 9.09 5.52
C ASP A 8 -12.85 8.45 5.65
N LEU A 9 -12.78 7.31 6.33
CA LEU A 9 -11.59 6.48 6.39
C LEU A 9 -11.17 6.04 4.99
N VAL A 10 -12.09 5.48 4.23
CA VAL A 10 -11.85 5.05 2.85
C VAL A 10 -11.44 6.23 1.99
N ARG A 11 -12.12 7.36 2.07
CA ARG A 11 -11.78 8.58 1.32
C ARG A 11 -10.40 9.16 1.63
N GLN A 12 -9.87 8.94 2.84
CA GLN A 12 -8.55 9.48 3.23
C GLN A 12 -7.40 8.55 2.96
N ILE A 13 -7.59 7.25 3.14
CA ILE A 13 -6.58 6.26 2.79
C ILE A 13 -6.50 6.13 1.27
N PHE A 14 -7.64 6.30 0.58
CA PHE A 14 -7.80 6.10 -0.85
C PHE A 14 -8.52 7.28 -1.50
N PRO A 15 -7.84 8.41 -1.71
CA PRO A 15 -8.46 9.58 -2.36
C PRO A 15 -9.09 9.25 -3.73
N ILE A 16 -8.76 8.10 -4.29
CA ILE A 16 -9.16 7.68 -5.63
C ILE A 16 -10.29 6.62 -5.64
N ILE A 17 -10.55 5.93 -4.52
CA ILE A 17 -11.74 5.08 -4.40
C ILE A 17 -12.99 5.98 -4.21
N LYS A 18 -13.09 6.94 -5.06
CA LYS A 18 -14.01 8.07 -4.88
C LYS A 18 -15.43 7.77 -5.29
N LEU A 19 -15.76 6.67 -5.94
CA LEU A 19 -17.07 6.62 -6.59
C LEU A 19 -17.97 5.44 -6.30
N ALA A 20 -17.52 4.21 -6.21
CA ALA A 20 -18.46 3.10 -6.20
C ALA A 20 -18.72 2.50 -4.81
N THR A 21 -17.69 2.49 -3.97
CA THR A 21 -17.80 1.79 -2.67
C THR A 21 -18.25 2.69 -1.52
N THR A 22 -17.92 3.97 -1.56
CA THR A 22 -18.19 4.89 -0.44
C THR A 22 -19.62 5.41 -0.41
N SER A 23 -20.17 5.81 -1.56
CA SER A 23 -21.57 6.19 -1.62
C SER A 23 -22.47 5.00 -1.34
N GLY A 24 -22.11 3.80 -1.81
CA GLY A 24 -22.89 2.60 -1.57
C GLY A 24 -23.01 2.19 -0.09
N ILE A 25 -21.93 2.34 0.70
CA ILE A 25 -21.97 2.03 2.15
C ILE A 25 -22.76 3.09 2.91
N GLU A 26 -22.64 4.37 2.54
CA GLU A 26 -23.42 5.45 3.16
C GLU A 26 -24.91 5.36 2.82
N ASP A 27 -25.23 5.00 1.58
CA ASP A 27 -26.60 4.95 1.10
C ASP A 27 -27.35 3.68 1.54
N VAL A 28 -26.67 2.54 1.59
CA VAL A 28 -27.27 1.23 1.92
C VAL A 28 -27.22 0.95 3.43
N GLY A 29 -26.11 1.31 4.11
CA GLY A 29 -26.00 1.25 5.58
C GLY A 29 -26.05 -0.16 6.16
N GLU A 30 -26.93 -0.37 7.14
CA GLU A 30 -27.06 -1.61 7.92
C GLU A 30 -27.77 -2.73 7.15
N ASP A 31 -27.55 -3.98 7.57
CA ASP A 31 -28.20 -5.18 7.06
C ASP A 31 -28.01 -5.45 5.54
N ALA A 32 -26.88 -5.03 4.97
CA ALA A 32 -26.59 -5.16 3.57
C ALA A 32 -25.53 -6.22 3.25
N PHE A 33 -25.47 -6.60 1.97
CA PHE A 33 -24.38 -7.42 1.43
C PHE A 33 -23.44 -6.54 0.62
N TYR A 34 -22.12 -6.61 0.92
CA TYR A 34 -21.09 -5.89 0.20
C TYR A 34 -20.16 -6.86 -0.53
N VAL A 35 -19.83 -6.55 -1.77
CA VAL A 35 -18.87 -7.32 -2.55
C VAL A 35 -17.77 -6.36 -3.04
N PHE A 36 -16.54 -6.61 -2.61
CA PHE A 36 -15.34 -5.90 -3.06
C PHE A 36 -14.63 -6.77 -4.10
N ASP A 37 -14.93 -6.55 -5.38
CA ASP A 37 -14.40 -7.30 -6.52
C ASP A 37 -13.57 -6.38 -7.45
N SER A 38 -12.23 -6.46 -7.45
CA SER A 38 -11.39 -7.21 -6.52
C SER A 38 -10.53 -6.26 -5.69
N MET A 39 -10.23 -6.65 -4.45
CA MET A 39 -9.29 -5.91 -3.59
C MET A 39 -7.88 -5.82 -4.23
N SER A 40 -7.53 -6.80 -5.07
CA SER A 40 -6.22 -6.85 -5.72
C SER A 40 -6.08 -5.78 -6.80
N ASP A 41 -7.14 -5.47 -7.52
CA ASP A 41 -7.12 -4.40 -8.54
C ASP A 41 -6.99 -3.03 -7.90
N LEU A 42 -7.58 -2.84 -6.71
CA LEU A 42 -7.38 -1.61 -5.93
C LEU A 42 -5.91 -1.36 -5.60
N SER A 43 -5.13 -2.43 -5.33
CA SER A 43 -3.71 -2.31 -5.02
C SER A 43 -2.83 -2.02 -6.25
N LEU A 44 -3.29 -2.39 -7.44
CA LEU A 44 -2.57 -2.13 -8.69
C LEU A 44 -2.69 -0.67 -9.13
N GLU A 45 -3.84 -0.06 -8.89
CA GLU A 45 -4.10 1.26 -9.43
C GLU A 45 -3.67 2.40 -8.50
N HIS A 46 -3.75 2.21 -7.18
CA HIS A 46 -3.80 3.37 -6.29
C HIS A 46 -3.05 3.27 -4.97
N ILE A 47 -2.65 2.07 -4.52
CA ILE A 47 -2.12 1.90 -3.17
C ILE A 47 -1.03 0.84 -3.09
N SER A 48 -0.17 0.99 -2.09
CA SER A 48 0.76 -0.08 -1.76
C SER A 48 0.01 -1.28 -1.19
N ASP A 49 0.61 -2.42 -1.35
CA ASP A 49 0.10 -3.70 -0.86
C ASP A 49 -0.20 -3.70 0.66
N ARG A 50 0.61 -3.00 1.43
CA ARG A 50 0.41 -2.85 2.89
C ARG A 50 -0.76 -1.95 3.24
N MET A 51 -0.97 -0.91 2.44
CA MET A 51 -2.14 -0.04 2.60
C MET A 51 -3.43 -0.81 2.38
N LEU A 52 -3.43 -1.83 1.51
CA LEU A 52 -4.54 -2.74 1.35
C LEU A 52 -4.82 -3.53 2.65
N GLY A 53 -3.78 -4.05 3.29
CA GLY A 53 -3.90 -4.70 4.60
C GLY A 53 -4.46 -3.76 5.67
N ASN A 54 -3.95 -2.54 5.75
CA ASN A 54 -4.45 -1.51 6.67
C ASN A 54 -5.92 -1.16 6.41
N PHE A 55 -6.30 -1.01 5.13
CA PHE A 55 -7.70 -0.78 4.75
C PHE A 55 -8.60 -1.89 5.28
N PHE A 56 -8.22 -3.15 5.06
CA PHE A 56 -9.02 -4.29 5.49
C PHE A 56 -9.17 -4.34 7.01
N VAL A 57 -8.07 -4.14 7.75
CA VAL A 57 -8.07 -4.14 9.24
C VAL A 57 -9.00 -3.07 9.81
N LEU A 58 -9.17 -1.96 9.12
CA LEU A 58 -10.06 -0.89 9.55
C LEU A 58 -11.51 -1.09 9.09
N THR A 59 -11.70 -1.56 7.85
CA THR A 59 -13.04 -1.67 7.22
C THR A 59 -13.81 -2.89 7.70
N CYS A 60 -13.13 -4.02 7.86
CA CYS A 60 -13.79 -5.27 8.23
C CYS A 60 -14.50 -5.19 9.60
N PRO A 61 -13.87 -4.69 10.70
CA PRO A 61 -14.56 -4.49 11.96
C PRO A 61 -15.70 -3.46 11.88
N TYR A 62 -15.52 -2.42 11.06
CA TYR A 62 -16.57 -1.41 10.87
C TYR A 62 -17.81 -2.01 10.19
N LEU A 63 -17.64 -2.75 9.10
CA LEU A 63 -18.74 -3.45 8.43
C LEU A 63 -19.44 -4.46 9.35
N PHE A 64 -18.68 -5.11 10.24
CA PHE A 64 -19.26 -5.96 11.26
C PHE A 64 -20.18 -5.20 12.23
N THR A 65 -19.84 -3.95 12.59
CA THR A 65 -20.73 -3.12 13.45
C THR A 65 -22.02 -2.69 12.76
N LEU A 66 -22.09 -2.75 11.43
CA LEU A 66 -23.27 -2.47 10.62
C LEU A 66 -24.16 -3.72 10.40
N ASN A 67 -23.84 -4.84 11.05
CA ASN A 67 -24.55 -6.11 10.87
C ASN A 67 -24.61 -6.56 9.39
N THR A 68 -23.50 -6.39 8.67
CA THR A 68 -23.40 -6.66 7.23
C THR A 68 -22.61 -7.92 6.95
N ILE A 69 -22.80 -8.50 5.78
CA ILE A 69 -21.93 -9.54 5.22
C ILE A 69 -21.12 -8.92 4.09
N ALA A 70 -19.79 -8.97 4.20
CA ALA A 70 -18.89 -8.41 3.22
C ALA A 70 -17.98 -9.50 2.62
N TYR A 71 -17.96 -9.58 1.31
CA TYR A 71 -17.10 -10.47 0.52
C TYR A 71 -15.93 -9.65 -0.04
N HIS A 72 -14.71 -10.10 0.24
CA HIS A 72 -13.49 -9.45 -0.24
C HIS A 72 -12.73 -10.43 -1.12
N VAL A 73 -12.74 -10.17 -2.44
CA VAL A 73 -12.03 -11.00 -3.41
C VAL A 73 -10.57 -10.57 -3.49
N LEU A 74 -9.66 -11.52 -3.26
CA LEU A 74 -8.22 -11.33 -3.43
C LEU A 74 -7.65 -12.34 -4.42
N LEU A 75 -6.82 -11.87 -5.34
CA LEU A 75 -6.03 -12.75 -6.20
C LEU A 75 -4.98 -13.47 -5.37
N ARG A 76 -5.01 -14.78 -5.44
CA ARG A 76 -4.08 -15.63 -4.70
C ARG A 76 -2.65 -15.41 -5.18
N ASP A 77 -1.72 -15.42 -4.23
CA ASP A 77 -0.29 -15.24 -4.48
C ASP A 77 0.10 -13.89 -5.14
N HIS A 78 -0.84 -12.94 -5.18
CA HIS A 78 -0.63 -11.61 -5.75
C HIS A 78 -0.07 -10.60 -4.74
N HIS A 79 -0.29 -10.84 -3.46
CA HIS A 79 0.05 -9.93 -2.37
C HIS A 79 1.21 -10.46 -1.53
N SER A 80 1.96 -9.54 -0.92
CA SER A 80 3.00 -9.86 0.05
C SER A 80 2.41 -10.49 1.31
N PHE A 81 3.25 -11.16 2.10
CA PHE A 81 2.86 -11.67 3.41
C PHE A 81 2.38 -10.55 4.34
N HIS A 82 3.00 -9.38 4.26
CA HIS A 82 2.66 -8.23 5.10
C HIS A 82 1.27 -7.64 4.82
N ALA A 83 0.74 -7.80 3.62
CA ALA A 83 -0.63 -7.43 3.29
C ALA A 83 -1.63 -8.54 3.65
N SER A 84 -1.31 -9.77 3.28
CA SER A 84 -2.22 -10.91 3.43
C SER A 84 -2.37 -11.41 4.87
N SER A 85 -1.31 -11.29 5.69
CA SER A 85 -1.35 -11.75 7.09
C SER A 85 -2.36 -10.98 7.95
N PRO A 86 -2.40 -9.63 7.97
CA PRO A 86 -3.42 -8.88 8.70
C PRO A 86 -4.85 -9.21 8.23
N ILE A 87 -5.05 -9.42 6.91
CA ILE A 87 -6.33 -9.81 6.35
C ILE A 87 -6.75 -11.17 6.91
N ALA A 88 -5.86 -12.17 6.85
CA ALA A 88 -6.14 -13.51 7.35
C ALA A 88 -6.40 -13.53 8.87
N GLN A 89 -5.75 -12.67 9.65
CA GLN A 89 -5.96 -12.55 11.09
C GLN A 89 -7.32 -11.92 11.42
N THR A 90 -7.74 -10.89 10.68
CA THR A 90 -8.93 -10.10 10.97
C THR A 90 -10.22 -10.74 10.44
N THR A 91 -10.18 -11.37 9.27
CA THR A 91 -11.39 -11.97 8.65
C THR A 91 -11.97 -13.10 9.49
N GLN A 92 -13.29 -13.22 9.47
CA GLN A 92 -14.01 -14.32 10.14
C GLN A 92 -13.98 -15.61 9.31
N ILE A 93 -14.03 -15.48 7.99
CA ILE A 93 -14.02 -16.62 7.07
C ILE A 93 -12.94 -16.38 6.02
N LEU A 94 -12.07 -17.36 5.83
CA LEU A 94 -11.04 -17.36 4.78
C LEU A 94 -11.16 -18.63 3.97
N ILE A 95 -11.42 -18.49 2.67
CA ILE A 95 -11.59 -19.60 1.74
C ILE A 95 -10.68 -19.36 0.53
N ASP A 96 -9.83 -20.35 0.22
CA ASP A 96 -9.12 -20.38 -1.06
C ASP A 96 -10.03 -21.01 -2.12
N VAL A 97 -10.11 -20.39 -3.29
CA VAL A 97 -10.89 -20.87 -4.44
C VAL A 97 -9.95 -21.28 -5.55
N TYR A 98 -10.20 -22.44 -6.13
CA TYR A 98 -9.41 -23.00 -7.22
C TYR A 98 -10.34 -23.34 -8.40
N ASN A 99 -9.88 -23.01 -9.60
CA ASN A 99 -10.48 -23.50 -10.84
C ASN A 99 -9.55 -24.56 -11.44
N HIS A 100 -10.04 -25.78 -11.56
CA HIS A 100 -9.26 -26.89 -12.10
C HIS A 100 -10.17 -27.79 -12.96
N ASN A 101 -9.76 -28.02 -14.22
CA ASN A 101 -10.53 -28.81 -15.19
C ASN A 101 -12.00 -28.37 -15.29
N SER A 102 -12.24 -27.05 -15.35
CA SER A 102 -13.58 -26.43 -15.42
C SER A 102 -14.48 -26.73 -14.21
N LYS A 103 -13.91 -27.20 -13.11
CA LYS A 103 -14.61 -27.35 -11.83
C LYS A 103 -14.05 -26.36 -10.82
N LEU A 104 -14.93 -25.85 -9.96
CA LEU A 104 -14.56 -25.00 -8.85
C LEU A 104 -14.37 -25.83 -7.59
N TYR A 105 -13.25 -25.55 -6.92
CA TYR A 105 -12.91 -26.17 -5.65
C TYR A 105 -12.74 -25.09 -4.59
N LEU A 106 -13.24 -25.35 -3.37
CA LEU A 106 -13.12 -24.49 -2.21
C LEU A 106 -12.26 -25.17 -1.15
N TYR A 107 -11.36 -24.42 -0.57
CA TYR A 107 -10.54 -24.90 0.55
C TYR A 107 -10.69 -23.97 1.74
N PRO A 108 -11.53 -24.33 2.75
CA PRO A 108 -11.72 -23.51 3.95
C PRO A 108 -10.45 -23.49 4.78
N ARG A 109 -9.87 -22.31 4.95
CA ARG A 109 -8.66 -22.09 5.75
C ARG A 109 -8.98 -21.63 7.18
N LYS A 110 -10.03 -20.84 7.32
CA LYS A 110 -10.49 -20.30 8.59
C LYS A 110 -11.99 -20.14 8.54
N VAL A 111 -12.67 -20.61 9.57
CA VAL A 111 -14.08 -20.29 9.87
C VAL A 111 -14.16 -20.05 11.37
N GLN A 112 -14.41 -18.82 11.76
CA GLN A 112 -14.44 -18.43 13.17
C GLN A 112 -15.61 -19.09 13.87
N HIS A 113 -15.35 -19.62 15.07
CA HIS A 113 -16.36 -20.29 15.93
C HIS A 113 -17.04 -21.51 15.30
N ARG A 114 -16.49 -22.11 14.25
CA ARG A 114 -16.99 -23.36 13.66
C ARG A 114 -15.88 -24.39 13.52
N TYR A 115 -16.18 -25.60 13.98
CA TYR A 115 -15.30 -26.76 13.87
C TYR A 115 -16.08 -27.86 13.14
N ALA A 116 -15.74 -28.12 11.89
CA ALA A 116 -16.30 -29.21 11.11
C ALA A 116 -15.21 -30.24 10.81
N PRO A 117 -15.52 -31.55 10.74
CA PRO A 117 -14.56 -32.57 10.37
C PRO A 117 -13.94 -32.35 8.99
N THR A 118 -14.65 -31.65 8.11
CA THR A 118 -14.20 -31.31 6.75
C THR A 118 -13.46 -29.98 6.67
N MET A 119 -13.21 -29.32 7.79
CA MET A 119 -12.36 -28.15 7.85
C MET A 119 -10.95 -28.50 7.36
N HIS A 120 -10.38 -27.67 6.50
CA HIS A 120 -9.12 -27.91 5.81
C HIS A 120 -9.14 -29.08 4.78
N MET A 121 -10.32 -29.53 4.38
CA MET A 121 -10.48 -30.39 3.22
C MET A 121 -10.84 -29.59 1.98
N LEU A 122 -10.41 -30.07 0.82
CA LEU A 122 -10.83 -29.52 -0.47
C LEU A 122 -12.28 -29.95 -0.71
N HIS A 123 -13.13 -29.03 -1.14
CA HIS A 123 -14.50 -29.31 -1.53
C HIS A 123 -14.69 -28.98 -3.01
N VAL A 124 -15.41 -29.82 -3.71
CA VAL A 124 -15.82 -29.55 -5.10
C VAL A 124 -17.23 -28.96 -5.10
N TRP A 125 -17.44 -27.93 -5.93
CA TRP A 125 -18.78 -27.38 -6.15
C TRP A 125 -19.50 -28.16 -7.25
N GLU A 126 -20.59 -28.85 -6.90
CA GLU A 126 -21.42 -29.62 -7.82
C GLU A 126 -22.90 -29.26 -7.61
N GLY A 127 -23.49 -28.58 -8.60
CA GLY A 127 -24.86 -28.05 -8.48
C GLY A 127 -24.96 -27.00 -7.36
N ASP A 128 -25.81 -27.24 -6.38
CA ASP A 128 -26.00 -26.36 -5.22
C ASP A 128 -25.22 -26.81 -3.98
N ASP A 129 -24.43 -27.88 -4.08
CA ASP A 129 -23.73 -28.49 -2.96
C ASP A 129 -22.21 -28.37 -3.04
N PHE A 130 -21.58 -28.37 -1.86
CA PHE A 130 -20.12 -28.44 -1.70
C PHE A 130 -19.77 -29.79 -1.08
N ARG A 131 -19.15 -30.69 -1.86
CA ARG A 131 -18.79 -32.02 -1.41
C ARG A 131 -17.30 -32.11 -1.07
N PRO A 132 -16.93 -32.64 0.10
CA PRO A 132 -15.53 -32.86 0.42
C PRO A 132 -14.89 -33.87 -0.54
N VAL A 133 -13.70 -33.53 -1.03
CA VAL A 133 -12.90 -34.39 -1.90
C VAL A 133 -12.11 -35.34 -1.01
N THR A 134 -12.39 -36.63 -1.15
CA THR A 134 -11.72 -37.70 -0.39
C THR A 134 -10.55 -38.34 -1.15
N GLU A 135 -10.51 -38.14 -2.46
CA GLU A 135 -9.48 -38.67 -3.33
C GLU A 135 -8.20 -37.84 -3.24
N SER A 136 -7.16 -38.45 -2.66
CA SER A 136 -5.88 -37.76 -2.43
C SER A 136 -5.21 -37.30 -3.72
N TYR A 137 -5.38 -38.02 -4.84
CA TYR A 137 -4.79 -37.63 -6.12
C TYR A 137 -5.40 -36.33 -6.66
N ILE A 138 -6.74 -36.13 -6.54
CA ILE A 138 -7.42 -34.89 -6.94
C ILE A 138 -6.92 -33.73 -6.06
N THR A 139 -6.88 -33.94 -4.76
CA THR A 139 -6.40 -32.93 -3.82
C THR A 139 -4.95 -32.53 -4.15
N THR A 140 -4.10 -33.51 -4.43
CA THR A 140 -2.71 -33.25 -4.81
C THR A 140 -2.63 -32.51 -6.14
N ASP A 141 -3.38 -32.91 -7.16
CA ASP A 141 -3.34 -32.27 -8.48
C ASP A 141 -3.83 -30.81 -8.42
N VAL A 142 -4.93 -30.54 -7.71
CA VAL A 142 -5.46 -29.18 -7.52
C VAL A 142 -4.47 -28.31 -6.75
N LEU A 143 -3.91 -28.79 -5.64
CA LEU A 143 -3.04 -28.00 -4.78
C LEU A 143 -1.61 -27.89 -5.31
N ALA A 144 -1.07 -28.92 -5.96
CA ALA A 144 0.31 -28.93 -6.45
C ALA A 144 0.51 -27.99 -7.65
N ARG A 145 -0.43 -27.94 -8.58
CA ARG A 145 -0.33 -27.03 -9.76
C ARG A 145 -0.26 -25.58 -9.36
N THR A 146 -0.87 -25.22 -8.23
CA THR A 146 -0.82 -23.87 -7.66
C THR A 146 0.44 -23.62 -6.84
N SER A 147 1.06 -24.66 -6.28
CA SER A 147 2.30 -24.52 -5.50
C SER A 147 3.57 -24.50 -6.36
N TRP A 148 3.53 -25.06 -7.59
CA TRP A 148 4.70 -25.13 -8.47
C TRP A 148 5.22 -23.74 -8.86
N ASN A 149 4.33 -22.78 -9.09
CA ASN A 149 4.72 -21.38 -9.33
C ASN A 149 5.35 -20.67 -8.13
N ARG A 150 5.32 -21.29 -6.93
CA ARG A 150 5.91 -20.73 -5.70
C ARG A 150 7.39 -21.06 -5.52
N SER A 151 7.90 -22.12 -6.12
CA SER A 151 9.21 -22.67 -5.75
C SER A 151 10.37 -22.25 -6.64
N THR A 152 10.16 -21.43 -7.66
CA THR A 152 11.24 -21.02 -8.57
C THR A 152 12.01 -19.78 -8.13
N ALA A 153 11.55 -19.09 -7.08
CA ALA A 153 12.34 -18.02 -6.48
C ALA A 153 12.21 -18.14 -4.96
N GLY A 154 13.26 -18.57 -4.28
CA GLY A 154 13.39 -18.56 -2.81
C GLY A 154 13.35 -17.16 -2.21
N GLY A 155 12.44 -16.29 -2.70
CA GLY A 155 12.23 -14.92 -2.33
C GLY A 155 10.86 -14.69 -1.68
N GLU A 156 10.85 -13.77 -0.75
CA GLU A 156 9.66 -13.18 -0.16
C GLU A 156 8.67 -12.78 -1.27
N ARG A 157 7.37 -13.07 -1.12
CA ARG A 157 6.36 -12.65 -2.11
C ARG A 157 6.35 -11.15 -2.23
N LEU A 158 6.65 -10.67 -3.42
CA LEU A 158 6.67 -9.25 -3.72
C LEU A 158 5.25 -8.72 -3.91
N GLY A 159 4.92 -7.65 -3.22
CA GLY A 159 3.68 -6.92 -3.45
C GLY A 159 3.66 -6.21 -4.81
N PRO A 160 2.46 -5.80 -5.28
CA PRO A 160 2.29 -5.16 -6.60
C PRO A 160 3.19 -3.94 -6.81
N TRP A 161 3.35 -3.10 -5.77
CA TRP A 161 4.21 -1.92 -5.83
C TRP A 161 5.67 -2.27 -6.14
N THR A 162 6.22 -3.26 -5.43
CA THR A 162 7.61 -3.70 -5.64
C THR A 162 7.79 -4.33 -7.01
N ARG A 163 6.82 -5.16 -7.44
CA ARG A 163 6.85 -5.77 -8.79
C ARG A 163 6.86 -4.72 -9.89
N ALA A 164 6.01 -3.70 -9.80
CA ALA A 164 5.96 -2.63 -10.79
C ALA A 164 7.34 -1.94 -10.95
N PHE A 165 8.05 -1.69 -9.86
CA PHE A 165 9.40 -1.12 -9.91
C PHE A 165 10.46 -2.10 -10.44
N GLU A 166 10.33 -3.40 -10.18
CA GLU A 166 11.24 -4.43 -10.74
C GLU A 166 11.02 -4.62 -12.24
N GLU A 167 9.77 -4.60 -12.69
CA GLU A 167 9.42 -4.62 -14.11
C GLU A 167 9.95 -3.37 -14.81
N ALA A 168 9.76 -2.19 -14.21
CA ALA A 168 10.30 -0.94 -14.72
C ALA A 168 11.84 -0.94 -14.80
N ALA A 169 12.52 -1.51 -13.80
CA ALA A 169 13.97 -1.69 -13.84
C ALA A 169 14.41 -2.66 -14.96
N THR A 170 13.57 -3.65 -15.29
CA THR A 170 13.83 -4.55 -16.41
C THR A 170 13.66 -3.83 -17.75
N VAL A 171 12.61 -3.00 -17.89
CA VAL A 171 12.41 -2.13 -19.06
C VAL A 171 13.59 -1.16 -19.24
N GLN A 172 14.05 -0.53 -18.15
CA GLN A 172 15.21 0.37 -18.20
C GLN A 172 16.47 -0.33 -18.70
N ARG A 173 16.78 -1.52 -18.18
CA ARG A 173 17.91 -2.33 -18.66
C ARG A 173 17.78 -2.75 -20.12
N ALA A 174 16.55 -3.02 -20.58
CA ALA A 174 16.28 -3.31 -21.99
C ALA A 174 16.48 -2.06 -22.86
N ALA A 175 16.05 -0.88 -22.37
CA ALA A 175 16.26 0.42 -23.05
C ALA A 175 17.74 0.75 -23.24
N GLU A 176 18.58 0.52 -22.25
CA GLU A 176 20.04 0.71 -22.31
C GLU A 176 20.71 -0.17 -23.37
N ARG A 177 20.05 -1.30 -23.71
CA ARG A 177 20.49 -2.24 -24.77
C ARG A 177 19.83 -1.98 -26.13
N GLY A 178 18.94 -0.98 -26.22
CA GLY A 178 18.17 -0.68 -27.43
C GLY A 178 17.07 -1.70 -27.75
N LEU A 179 16.62 -2.46 -26.74
CA LEU A 179 15.63 -3.53 -26.88
C LEU A 179 14.21 -3.14 -26.40
N ALA A 180 14.07 -2.03 -25.71
CA ALA A 180 12.75 -1.52 -25.28
C ALA A 180 12.21 -0.47 -26.24
N THR A 181 10.89 -0.47 -26.45
CA THR A 181 10.23 0.57 -27.25
C THR A 181 10.03 1.85 -26.44
N PRO A 182 9.91 3.04 -27.08
CA PRO A 182 9.59 4.28 -26.38
C PRO A 182 8.29 4.18 -25.55
N GLU A 183 7.30 3.47 -26.05
CA GLU A 183 6.01 3.26 -25.39
C GLU A 183 6.16 2.48 -24.10
N GLN A 184 6.95 1.41 -24.10
CA GLN A 184 7.24 0.60 -22.91
C GLN A 184 7.96 1.41 -21.84
N ILE A 185 8.90 2.26 -22.24
CA ILE A 185 9.62 3.14 -21.32
C ILE A 185 8.67 4.16 -20.70
N GLU A 186 7.79 4.75 -21.52
CA GLU A 186 6.83 5.74 -21.08
C GLU A 186 5.78 5.14 -20.13
N GLU A 187 5.22 3.99 -20.43
CA GLU A 187 4.29 3.27 -19.55
C GLU A 187 4.92 2.96 -18.20
N ALA A 188 6.14 2.41 -18.19
CA ALA A 188 6.87 2.13 -16.96
C ALA A 188 7.18 3.39 -16.16
N ARG A 189 7.53 4.50 -16.84
CA ARG A 189 7.81 5.81 -16.23
C ARG A 189 6.56 6.39 -15.57
N VAL A 190 5.43 6.42 -16.27
CA VAL A 190 4.16 6.95 -15.75
C VAL A 190 3.67 6.13 -14.56
N LEU A 191 3.72 4.80 -14.65
CA LEU A 191 3.31 3.92 -13.58
C LEU A 191 4.17 4.12 -12.33
N THR A 192 5.50 4.10 -12.45
CA THR A 192 6.41 4.24 -11.29
C THR A 192 6.39 5.65 -10.70
N ARG A 193 6.21 6.70 -11.51
CA ARG A 193 5.98 8.07 -11.02
C ARG A 193 4.73 8.13 -10.14
N ARG A 194 3.63 7.55 -10.61
CA ARG A 194 2.34 7.51 -9.88
C ARG A 194 2.45 6.76 -8.56
N LEU A 195 3.19 5.66 -8.54
CA LEU A 195 3.34 4.81 -7.36
C LEU A 195 4.32 5.35 -6.30
N GLY A 196 5.34 6.11 -6.70
CA GLY A 196 6.41 6.52 -5.79
C GLY A 196 6.62 8.02 -5.63
N ILE A 197 6.24 8.82 -6.61
CA ILE A 197 6.55 10.26 -6.63
C ILE A 197 5.30 11.09 -6.33
N THR A 198 4.32 11.10 -7.23
CA THR A 198 3.11 11.92 -7.08
C THR A 198 1.94 11.40 -7.89
N CYS A 199 0.73 11.58 -7.31
CA CYS A 199 -0.55 11.39 -7.98
C CYS A 199 -1.27 12.73 -8.24
N ASP A 200 -0.69 13.87 -7.84
CA ASP A 200 -1.23 15.19 -8.10
C ASP A 200 -1.02 15.56 -9.58
N ASP A 201 -2.08 15.94 -10.28
CA ASP A 201 -2.04 16.16 -11.73
C ASP A 201 -1.06 17.26 -12.14
N SER A 202 -0.99 18.35 -11.37
CA SER A 202 -0.09 19.47 -11.67
C SER A 202 1.38 19.11 -11.50
N LEU A 203 1.70 18.39 -10.41
CA LEU A 203 3.04 17.87 -10.15
C LEU A 203 3.39 16.71 -11.09
N ALA A 204 2.40 15.91 -11.50
CA ALA A 204 2.56 14.83 -12.45
C ALA A 204 3.05 15.36 -13.79
N GLU A 205 2.39 16.38 -14.34
CA GLU A 205 2.79 16.99 -15.60
C GLU A 205 4.22 17.54 -15.55
N LEU A 206 4.60 18.19 -14.44
CA LEU A 206 5.96 18.69 -14.25
C LEU A 206 6.98 17.54 -14.11
N ALA A 207 6.64 16.49 -13.36
CA ALA A 207 7.49 15.31 -13.20
C ALA A 207 7.68 14.58 -14.53
N ASP A 208 6.62 14.46 -15.33
CA ASP A 208 6.64 13.79 -16.63
C ASP A 208 7.56 14.50 -17.65
N ARG A 209 7.66 15.83 -17.58
CA ARG A 209 8.59 16.61 -18.41
C ARG A 209 10.01 16.61 -17.88
N THR A 210 10.21 16.27 -16.62
CA THR A 210 11.48 16.52 -15.93
C THR A 210 12.25 15.24 -15.62
N LEU A 211 11.56 14.19 -15.13
CA LEU A 211 12.19 12.97 -14.66
C LEU A 211 12.16 11.88 -15.73
N THR A 212 13.29 11.25 -15.93
CA THR A 212 13.41 10.02 -16.73
C THR A 212 13.02 8.80 -15.88
N LEU A 213 12.83 7.64 -16.53
CA LEU A 213 12.62 6.37 -15.83
C LEU A 213 13.82 6.05 -14.90
N ASP A 214 15.04 6.27 -15.36
CA ASP A 214 16.26 6.07 -14.58
C ASP A 214 16.29 6.94 -13.32
N ASP A 215 15.85 8.22 -13.42
CA ASP A 215 15.76 9.11 -12.26
C ASP A 215 14.78 8.56 -11.21
N ILE A 216 13.62 8.09 -11.65
CA ILE A 216 12.59 7.53 -10.75
C ILE A 216 13.11 6.24 -10.08
N LEU A 217 13.80 5.38 -10.82
CA LEU A 217 14.38 4.15 -10.27
C LEU A 217 15.50 4.45 -9.25
N LYS A 218 16.31 5.50 -9.47
CA LYS A 218 17.30 5.97 -8.48
C LYS A 218 16.62 6.49 -7.22
N ILE A 219 15.55 7.28 -7.36
CA ILE A 219 14.75 7.77 -6.24
C ILE A 219 14.15 6.57 -5.47
N ARG A 220 13.64 5.55 -6.17
CA ARG A 220 13.07 4.33 -5.57
C ARG A 220 14.03 3.66 -4.58
N GLN A 221 15.31 3.61 -4.88
CA GLN A 221 16.34 3.00 -4.02
C GLN A 221 16.45 3.69 -2.64
N ARG A 222 15.96 4.92 -2.55
CA ARG A 222 15.97 5.75 -1.34
C ARG A 222 14.61 5.88 -0.66
N ILE A 223 13.56 5.24 -1.21
CA ILE A 223 12.22 5.22 -0.61
C ILE A 223 12.12 4.07 0.41
N LEU A 224 11.64 4.36 1.61
CA LEU A 224 11.50 3.42 2.72
C LEU A 224 10.04 3.34 3.17
N PRO A 225 9.44 2.14 3.23
CA PRO A 225 9.71 0.96 2.41
C PRO A 225 9.00 1.04 1.06
N SER A 226 7.81 1.66 0.97
CA SER A 226 6.98 1.81 -0.23
C SER A 226 5.96 2.95 -0.07
N GLY A 227 5.33 3.37 -1.18
CA GLY A 227 4.36 4.45 -1.21
C GLY A 227 4.93 5.76 -1.75
N LEU A 228 4.14 6.83 -1.63
CA LEU A 228 4.47 8.16 -2.14
C LEU A 228 5.41 8.91 -1.20
N ILE A 229 6.34 9.65 -1.77
CA ILE A 229 7.16 10.62 -1.04
C ILE A 229 6.42 11.95 -0.86
N GLY A 230 6.79 12.74 0.16
CA GLY A 230 6.10 13.98 0.48
C GLY A 230 6.44 15.15 -0.45
N GLY A 231 5.59 16.20 -0.41
CA GLY A 231 5.66 17.35 -1.31
C GLY A 231 7.00 18.09 -1.31
N LYS A 232 7.59 18.35 -0.14
CA LYS A 232 8.93 18.97 -0.05
C LYS A 232 10.00 18.15 -0.80
N SER A 233 9.96 16.81 -0.65
CA SER A 233 10.91 15.94 -1.31
C SER A 233 10.72 15.94 -2.82
N VAL A 234 9.48 15.88 -3.30
CA VAL A 234 9.14 15.97 -4.72
C VAL A 234 9.63 17.30 -5.29
N GLY A 235 9.27 18.42 -4.65
CA GLY A 235 9.66 19.77 -5.09
C GLY A 235 11.18 19.94 -5.20
N MET A 236 11.92 19.46 -4.20
CA MET A 236 13.39 19.49 -4.22
C MET A 236 13.97 18.65 -5.37
N LEU A 237 13.49 17.43 -5.57
CA LEU A 237 13.97 16.55 -6.64
C LEU A 237 13.70 17.14 -8.02
N LEU A 238 12.50 17.68 -8.24
CA LEU A 238 12.13 18.34 -9.49
C LEU A 238 12.99 19.59 -9.73
N ALA A 239 13.14 20.47 -8.74
CA ALA A 239 13.95 21.67 -8.85
C ALA A 239 15.41 21.35 -9.24
N ARG A 240 16.01 20.36 -8.58
CA ARG A 240 17.37 19.91 -8.89
C ARG A 240 17.48 19.40 -10.33
N ARG A 241 16.50 18.59 -10.77
CA ARG A 241 16.53 18.03 -12.12
C ARG A 241 16.27 19.07 -13.19
N ILE A 242 15.37 20.03 -12.95
CA ILE A 242 15.13 21.19 -13.84
C ILE A 242 16.43 21.98 -14.03
N LEU A 243 17.13 22.30 -12.94
CA LEU A 243 18.40 23.01 -13.02
C LEU A 243 19.46 22.23 -13.82
N ALA A 244 19.59 20.93 -13.52
CA ALA A 244 20.55 20.07 -14.23
C ALA A 244 20.24 19.96 -15.73
N ASN A 245 18.95 19.88 -16.11
CA ASN A 245 18.52 19.83 -17.50
C ASN A 245 18.69 21.20 -18.21
N HIS A 246 18.60 22.31 -17.47
CA HIS A 246 18.72 23.65 -18.05
C HIS A 246 20.14 23.97 -18.50
N SER A 247 21.16 23.59 -17.72
CA SER A 247 22.58 23.82 -18.09
C SER A 247 23.52 22.87 -17.37
N PRO A 248 24.52 22.32 -18.09
CA PRO A 248 25.59 21.51 -17.50
C PRO A 248 26.35 22.21 -16.35
N ARG A 249 26.39 23.56 -16.35
CA ARG A 249 26.97 24.33 -15.27
C ARG A 249 26.39 23.99 -13.91
N TRP A 250 25.06 23.80 -13.84
CA TRP A 250 24.38 23.51 -12.58
C TRP A 250 24.73 22.12 -12.06
N ALA A 251 24.98 21.14 -12.93
CA ALA A 251 25.41 19.81 -12.52
C ALA A 251 26.72 19.81 -11.71
N HIS A 252 27.62 20.78 -11.98
CA HIS A 252 28.89 20.94 -11.25
C HIS A 252 28.75 21.75 -9.94
N ILE A 253 27.75 22.61 -9.85
CA ILE A 253 27.55 23.50 -8.68
C ILE A 253 26.63 22.86 -7.63
N LEU A 254 25.63 22.06 -8.07
CA LEU A 254 24.72 21.39 -7.19
C LEU A 254 25.46 20.31 -6.37
N GLU A 255 25.54 20.49 -5.08
CA GLU A 255 26.11 19.50 -4.19
C GLU A 255 25.40 18.14 -4.32
N PRO A 256 26.13 17.02 -4.19
CA PRO A 256 25.52 15.70 -4.10
C PRO A 256 24.46 15.67 -3.02
N HIS A 257 23.33 15.09 -3.35
CA HIS A 257 22.22 15.00 -2.43
C HIS A 257 22.08 13.55 -1.96
N ASP A 258 22.24 13.33 -0.67
CA ASP A 258 22.12 12.02 -0.04
C ASP A 258 21.02 12.04 1.00
N SER A 259 19.86 11.52 0.64
CA SER A 259 18.68 11.48 1.48
C SER A 259 17.88 10.20 1.28
N PHE A 260 17.24 9.76 2.34
CA PHE A 260 16.20 8.75 2.29
C PHE A 260 14.83 9.39 2.46
N TYR A 261 13.82 8.77 1.86
CA TYR A 261 12.44 9.24 1.88
C TYR A 261 11.58 8.24 2.63
N ILE A 262 11.08 8.64 3.80
CA ILE A 262 10.11 7.84 4.56
C ILE A 262 8.76 8.07 3.92
N ALA A 263 8.26 7.07 3.18
CA ALA A 263 7.05 7.19 2.39
C ALA A 263 5.77 7.22 3.24
N SER A 264 4.68 7.66 2.64
CA SER A 264 3.38 7.85 3.28
C SER A 264 2.81 6.60 3.94
N GLU A 265 3.13 5.42 3.41
CA GLU A 265 2.72 4.13 3.98
C GLU A 265 3.15 3.96 5.43
N ASN A 266 4.37 4.41 5.79
CA ASN A 266 4.86 4.33 7.18
C ASN A 266 3.96 5.09 8.14
N PHE A 267 3.57 6.29 7.76
CA PHE A 267 2.71 7.13 8.57
C PHE A 267 1.37 6.46 8.83
N TYR A 268 0.70 6.00 7.78
CA TYR A 268 -0.61 5.37 7.91
C TYR A 268 -0.54 4.05 8.67
N THR A 269 0.44 3.20 8.39
CA THR A 269 0.64 1.93 9.09
C THR A 269 0.90 2.18 10.58
N TYR A 270 1.72 3.18 10.91
CA TYR A 270 1.98 3.56 12.30
C TYR A 270 0.71 3.99 13.03
N LEU A 271 -0.13 4.83 12.42
CA LEU A 271 -1.41 5.25 12.99
C LEU A 271 -2.38 4.09 13.24
N VAL A 272 -2.48 3.17 12.28
CA VAL A 272 -3.37 2.00 12.37
C VAL A 272 -2.90 1.07 13.47
N GLN A 273 -1.62 0.72 13.48
CA GLN A 273 -1.06 -0.24 14.41
C GLN A 273 -1.06 0.22 15.86
N ASN A 274 -0.91 1.52 16.09
CA ASN A 274 -0.96 2.11 17.44
C ASN A 274 -2.37 2.62 17.81
N HIS A 275 -3.40 2.21 17.09
CA HIS A 275 -4.81 2.56 17.36
C HIS A 275 -5.08 4.07 17.43
N VAL A 276 -4.30 4.88 16.71
CA VAL A 276 -4.47 6.35 16.68
C VAL A 276 -5.49 6.75 15.61
N TRP A 277 -5.72 5.89 14.62
CA TRP A 277 -6.57 6.19 13.48
C TRP A 277 -7.99 6.62 13.90
N LEU A 278 -8.64 5.89 14.79
CA LEU A 278 -10.00 6.19 15.26
C LEU A 278 -10.08 7.52 16.03
N LEU A 279 -9.02 7.87 16.79
CA LEU A 279 -8.94 9.16 17.48
C LEU A 279 -8.79 10.32 16.48
N ARG A 280 -8.01 10.11 15.40
CA ARG A 280 -7.89 11.08 14.32
C ARG A 280 -9.22 11.35 13.61
N GLN A 281 -10.09 10.36 13.48
CA GLN A 281 -11.42 10.53 12.89
C GLN A 281 -12.28 11.55 13.65
N LYS A 282 -12.21 11.55 14.97
CA LYS A 282 -12.95 12.53 15.81
C LYS A 282 -12.56 13.98 15.53
N GLN A 283 -11.31 14.20 15.10
CA GLN A 283 -10.80 15.54 14.79
C GLN A 283 -11.41 16.18 13.53
N LYS A 284 -12.14 15.42 12.73
CA LYS A 284 -12.80 15.94 11.54
C LYS A 284 -14.12 16.66 11.84
N ASN A 285 -14.79 16.27 12.91
CA ASN A 285 -16.00 16.94 13.34
C ASN A 285 -15.65 18.13 14.21
N PRO A 286 -16.09 19.36 13.88
CA PRO A 286 -15.83 20.57 14.65
C PRO A 286 -16.25 20.46 16.14
N GLU A 287 -17.29 19.68 16.44
CA GLU A 287 -17.78 19.48 17.81
C GLU A 287 -16.88 18.56 18.65
N THR A 288 -16.17 17.63 18.02
CA THR A 288 -15.31 16.63 18.68
C THR A 288 -13.83 16.81 18.34
N PHE A 289 -13.47 17.93 17.73
CA PHE A 289 -12.13 18.19 17.18
C PHE A 289 -10.98 17.95 18.17
N LEU A 290 -11.15 18.32 19.43
CA LEU A 290 -10.14 18.14 20.48
C LEU A 290 -10.32 16.84 21.28
N ASP A 291 -11.39 16.08 21.04
CA ASP A 291 -11.67 14.87 21.78
C ASP A 291 -10.63 13.80 21.50
N GLY A 292 -9.98 13.34 22.56
CA GLY A 292 -8.92 12.33 22.46
C GLY A 292 -7.57 12.83 21.93
N ALA A 293 -7.37 14.16 21.75
CA ALA A 293 -6.12 14.71 21.24
C ALA A 293 -4.91 14.38 22.15
N ALA A 294 -5.10 14.47 23.48
CA ALA A 294 -4.05 14.11 24.44
C ALA A 294 -3.72 12.61 24.39
N GLU A 295 -4.74 11.76 24.30
CA GLU A 295 -4.57 10.32 24.14
C GLU A 295 -3.87 9.97 22.81
N ALA A 296 -4.29 10.59 21.70
CA ALA A 296 -3.65 10.40 20.40
C ALA A 296 -2.17 10.78 20.44
N ARG A 297 -1.85 11.92 21.07
CA ARG A 297 -0.47 12.36 21.26
C ARG A 297 0.35 11.36 22.07
N GLN A 298 -0.20 10.86 23.17
CA GLN A 298 0.46 9.86 24.00
C GLN A 298 0.73 8.58 23.21
N ARG A 299 -0.26 8.06 22.49
CA ARG A 299 -0.12 6.87 21.65
C ARG A 299 0.90 7.05 20.54
N LEU A 300 0.98 8.25 19.94
CA LEU A 300 2.00 8.58 18.95
C LEU A 300 3.42 8.57 19.53
N PHE A 301 3.60 9.06 20.75
CA PHE A 301 4.93 9.06 21.39
C PHE A 301 5.35 7.69 21.92
N MET A 302 4.41 6.91 22.43
CA MET A 302 4.66 5.59 23.01
C MET A 302 4.50 4.44 22.00
N GLY A 303 4.08 4.76 20.80
CA GLY A 303 3.79 3.78 19.77
C GLY A 303 5.03 3.03 19.30
N ILE A 304 4.80 1.82 18.79
CA ILE A 304 5.85 0.93 18.31
C ILE A 304 5.78 0.84 16.79
N PHE A 305 6.92 0.98 16.16
CA PHE A 305 7.04 0.68 14.73
C PHE A 305 7.04 -0.83 14.49
N PRO A 306 6.40 -1.32 13.42
CA PRO A 306 6.55 -2.71 12.98
C PRO A 306 8.02 -3.10 12.80
N ASP A 307 8.34 -4.36 13.07
CA ASP A 307 9.74 -4.83 13.02
C ASP A 307 10.41 -4.57 11.66
N TYR A 308 9.69 -4.77 10.56
CA TYR A 308 10.22 -4.48 9.24
C TYR A 308 10.55 -3.00 8.99
N MET A 309 9.81 -2.07 9.61
CA MET A 309 10.14 -0.62 9.55
C MET A 309 11.39 -0.33 10.39
N ARG A 310 11.45 -0.93 11.57
CA ARG A 310 12.60 -0.78 12.46
C ARG A 310 13.89 -1.27 11.79
N GLU A 311 13.82 -2.42 11.14
CA GLU A 311 14.95 -2.97 10.37
C GLU A 311 15.38 -2.02 9.23
N ARG A 312 14.42 -1.48 8.48
CA ARG A 312 14.71 -0.52 7.40
C ARG A 312 15.32 0.79 7.92
N PHE A 313 14.83 1.29 9.03
CA PHE A 313 15.41 2.47 9.68
C PHE A 313 16.81 2.18 10.23
N GLN A 314 17.03 1.01 10.80
CA GLN A 314 18.37 0.61 11.25
C GLN A 314 19.35 0.56 10.09
N ASN A 315 18.99 -0.09 8.98
CA ASN A 315 19.82 -0.14 7.78
C ASN A 315 20.14 1.26 7.21
N MET A 316 19.18 2.20 7.27
CA MET A 316 19.41 3.59 6.90
C MET A 316 20.37 4.29 7.85
N LEU A 317 20.23 4.09 9.16
CA LEU A 317 21.14 4.66 10.15
C LEU A 317 22.56 4.09 10.00
N ASP A 318 22.66 2.78 9.78
CA ASP A 318 23.96 2.12 9.53
C ASP A 318 24.64 2.65 8.26
N TYR A 319 23.85 2.97 7.22
CA TYR A 319 24.37 3.62 6.01
C TYR A 319 24.97 4.98 6.30
N PHE A 320 24.34 5.82 7.10
CA PHE A 320 24.87 7.14 7.47
C PHE A 320 26.00 7.07 8.50
N GLY A 321 26.05 6.00 9.29
CA GLY A 321 27.05 5.83 10.36
C GLY A 321 27.03 7.00 11.34
N ASN A 322 28.20 7.61 11.56
CA ASN A 322 28.36 8.75 12.47
C ASN A 322 28.15 10.12 11.78
N SER A 323 27.62 10.16 10.58
CA SER A 323 27.37 11.42 9.88
C SER A 323 26.16 12.14 10.49
N PRO A 324 26.22 13.46 10.69
CA PRO A 324 25.07 14.21 11.17
C PRO A 324 23.93 14.17 10.15
N ILE A 325 22.73 13.87 10.59
CA ILE A 325 21.54 13.79 9.75
C ILE A 325 20.50 14.83 10.19
N ILE A 326 19.71 15.31 9.24
CA ILE A 326 18.55 16.17 9.48
C ILE A 326 17.31 15.42 9.08
N VAL A 327 16.36 15.26 10.00
CA VAL A 327 15.04 14.70 9.72
C VAL A 327 14.07 15.86 9.51
N ARG A 328 13.48 15.93 8.31
CA ARG A 328 12.55 16.99 7.92
C ARG A 328 11.16 16.41 7.65
N SER A 329 10.13 17.12 8.09
CA SER A 329 8.76 16.82 7.70
C SER A 329 8.59 17.00 6.19
N SER A 330 7.84 16.10 5.57
CA SER A 330 7.51 16.16 4.15
C SER A 330 6.19 15.44 3.91
N SER A 331 5.10 16.06 4.36
CA SER A 331 3.76 15.50 4.14
C SER A 331 3.33 15.68 2.69
N LEU A 332 2.37 14.87 2.22
CA LEU A 332 1.79 15.02 0.89
C LEU A 332 1.06 16.36 0.71
N LEU A 333 0.61 16.97 1.83
CA LEU A 333 -0.09 18.25 1.84
C LEU A 333 0.84 19.43 2.12
N GLU A 334 2.08 19.17 2.57
CA GLU A 334 3.04 20.19 2.90
C GLU A 334 3.75 20.64 1.63
N ASP A 335 3.70 21.94 1.34
CA ASP A 335 4.25 22.54 0.14
C ASP A 335 3.72 21.88 -1.16
N ALA A 336 2.43 21.52 -1.16
CA ALA A 336 1.74 21.15 -2.38
C ALA A 336 1.68 22.35 -3.35
N TYR A 337 1.64 22.09 -4.65
CA TYR A 337 1.57 23.12 -5.65
C TYR A 337 0.42 24.11 -5.37
N GLY A 338 0.77 25.38 -5.16
CA GLY A 338 -0.20 26.44 -4.83
C GLY A 338 -0.57 26.58 -3.35
N ASN A 339 -0.11 25.70 -2.45
CA ASN A 339 -0.39 25.77 -1.03
C ASN A 339 0.88 25.58 -0.20
N THR A 340 1.20 26.57 0.65
CA THR A 340 2.31 26.44 1.61
C THR A 340 1.77 26.33 3.03
N PHE A 341 2.27 25.36 3.79
CA PHE A 341 1.98 25.19 5.23
C PHE A 341 3.24 25.45 6.09
N ALA A 342 3.98 26.50 5.75
CA ALA A 342 5.20 26.85 6.46
C ALA A 342 4.94 27.05 7.99
N GLY A 343 5.83 26.52 8.81
CA GLY A 343 5.82 26.69 10.26
C GLY A 343 4.81 25.83 11.04
N LYS A 344 4.08 24.92 10.40
CA LYS A 344 3.12 24.03 11.09
C LYS A 344 3.71 22.67 11.49
N TYR A 345 4.86 22.31 10.94
CA TYR A 345 5.56 21.06 11.22
C TYR A 345 6.91 21.36 11.87
N GLU A 346 7.30 20.54 12.83
CA GLU A 346 8.60 20.65 13.50
C GLU A 346 9.65 19.83 12.72
N ASP A 347 10.73 20.48 12.30
CA ASP A 347 11.93 19.80 11.83
C ASP A 347 12.83 19.48 13.03
N ARG A 348 13.30 18.26 13.16
CA ARG A 348 14.29 17.88 14.18
C ARG A 348 15.65 17.72 13.55
N LYS A 349 16.60 18.50 14.07
CA LYS A 349 18.01 18.33 13.79
C LYS A 349 18.55 17.33 14.81
N SER A 350 18.95 16.14 14.37
CA SER A 350 19.71 15.22 15.20
C SER A 350 21.18 15.38 14.84
N VAL A 351 21.98 15.73 15.82
CA VAL A 351 23.44 15.57 15.76
C VAL A 351 23.71 14.28 16.51
N VAL A 352 24.13 13.26 15.81
CA VAL A 352 24.63 12.02 16.41
C VAL A 352 26.07 12.27 16.90
#